data_3b8832dbd8e497bae80b108578c1d867
#
_entry.id   3b8832dbd8e497bae80b108578c1d867
#
_cell.length_a   1.000
_cell.length_b   1.000
_cell.length_c   1.000
_cell.angle_alpha   90.00
_cell.angle_beta   90.00
_cell.angle_gamma   90.00
#
_symmetry.space_group_name_H-M   'P 1'
#
loop_
_entity.id
_entity.type
_entity.pdbx_description
1 polymer ?
#
loop_
_entity_poly.entity_id
_entity_poly.type
_entity_poly.pdbx_seq_one_letter_code
_entity_poly.pdbx_strand_id
1 'polypeptide(L)'
;MTSPRQPFDLQAHRGGAGLWPENTLEAFGRALALGVSTLELDVHLTAEDDVVVAHDPMVADARRIRELTRADLPPTLPLLRQVAALLDERGADPVRINLEIKYDALDGSRLTTREAFVARVVMALRVDGLVGRTSIQCFDWGVLARVGEAEPRLARNLLVSPRYLQATAEAPSPWFDGLAVDADFVRTAAAEGFTAISPVHGSPYLGGVRDPAYEPFATEDLIDRAHAANLAVIPYVVDDGPTMRHLVRLGAEGLITNRPDLLRDVLAQEERALPPSFARSTTSRGPEESQ
;
A
#
# COMPACT_ATOMS: atom_id res chain seq x y z
N MET A 1 15.63 -12.06 -26.91
CA MET A 1 16.11 -10.88 -26.17
C MET A 1 15.13 -10.70 -25.02
N THR A 2 15.55 -11.01 -23.79
CA THR A 2 14.71 -10.78 -22.60
C THR A 2 14.58 -9.27 -22.40
N SER A 3 13.35 -8.74 -22.43
CA SER A 3 13.09 -7.37 -22.01
C SER A 3 13.76 -7.12 -20.66
N PRO A 4 14.38 -5.94 -20.43
CA PRO A 4 14.92 -5.64 -19.11
C PRO A 4 13.79 -5.80 -18.09
N ARG A 5 13.98 -6.68 -17.12
CA ARG A 5 13.01 -6.86 -16.02
C ARG A 5 12.81 -5.51 -15.35
N GLN A 6 11.55 -5.12 -15.19
CA GLN A 6 11.20 -3.94 -14.42
C GLN A 6 11.89 -3.99 -13.04
N PRO A 7 12.34 -2.85 -12.50
CA PRO A 7 12.88 -2.82 -11.14
C PRO A 7 11.85 -3.41 -10.16
N PHE A 8 12.34 -4.22 -9.21
CA PHE A 8 11.48 -4.83 -8.19
C PHE A 8 10.89 -3.75 -7.28
N ASP A 9 9.59 -3.84 -7.01
CA ASP A 9 8.89 -2.87 -6.17
C ASP A 9 9.02 -3.21 -4.67
N LEU A 10 10.02 -2.61 -4.02
CA LEU A 10 10.23 -2.71 -2.59
C LEU A 10 9.31 -1.70 -1.90
N GLN A 11 8.22 -2.19 -1.28
CA GLN A 11 7.23 -1.35 -0.61
C GLN A 11 7.41 -1.39 0.92
N ALA A 12 7.65 -0.24 1.53
CA ALA A 12 7.73 -0.10 2.98
C ALA A 12 6.32 0.04 3.58
N HIS A 13 5.77 -1.07 4.13
CA HIS A 13 4.45 -1.12 4.77
C HIS A 13 4.38 -0.12 5.91
N ARG A 14 3.51 0.87 5.79
CA ARG A 14 3.33 1.99 6.75
C ARG A 14 4.65 2.71 7.07
N GLY A 15 5.57 2.74 6.11
CA GLY A 15 6.91 3.30 6.27
C GLY A 15 7.94 2.35 6.89
N GLY A 16 7.63 1.06 7.08
CA GLY A 16 8.50 0.06 7.70
C GLY A 16 8.16 -0.20 9.16
N ALA A 17 6.93 -0.63 9.44
CA ALA A 17 6.34 -0.80 10.77
C ALA A 17 7.09 -1.78 11.69
N GLY A 18 7.94 -2.66 11.16
CA GLY A 18 8.83 -3.53 11.94
C GLY A 18 10.08 -2.84 12.47
N LEU A 19 10.34 -1.59 12.06
CA LEU A 19 11.54 -0.84 12.40
C LEU A 19 11.22 0.49 13.12
N TRP A 20 10.10 1.13 12.77
CA TRP A 20 9.75 2.47 13.24
C TRP A 20 8.25 2.59 13.50
N PRO A 21 7.81 3.62 14.26
CA PRO A 21 6.37 3.86 14.47
C PRO A 21 5.65 4.06 13.14
N GLU A 22 4.67 3.20 12.87
CA GLU A 22 3.96 3.12 11.60
C GLU A 22 3.21 4.42 11.24
N ASN A 23 3.05 4.66 9.93
CA ASN A 23 2.25 5.76 9.40
C ASN A 23 2.67 7.15 9.92
N THR A 24 3.96 7.35 10.19
CA THR A 24 4.53 8.63 10.65
C THR A 24 5.49 9.23 9.62
N LEU A 25 5.64 10.56 9.63
CA LEU A 25 6.63 11.23 8.79
C LEU A 25 8.06 10.79 9.12
N GLU A 26 8.33 10.40 10.38
CA GLU A 26 9.62 9.83 10.76
C GLU A 26 9.88 8.50 10.06
N ALA A 27 8.91 7.57 10.10
CA ALA A 27 9.02 6.27 9.44
C ALA A 27 9.23 6.44 7.92
N PHE A 28 8.42 7.28 7.27
CA PHE A 28 8.56 7.56 5.85
C PHE A 28 9.92 8.17 5.51
N GLY A 29 10.39 9.15 6.30
CA GLY A 29 11.71 9.75 6.11
C GLY A 29 12.86 8.75 6.28
N ARG A 30 12.73 7.77 7.19
CA ARG A 30 13.70 6.69 7.39
C ARG A 30 13.64 5.66 6.26
N ALA A 31 12.45 5.32 5.77
CA ALA A 31 12.28 4.45 4.61
C ALA A 31 12.91 5.06 3.34
N LEU A 32 12.71 6.37 3.12
CA LEU A 32 13.36 7.11 2.04
C LEU A 32 14.89 7.07 2.17
N ALA A 33 15.42 7.26 3.37
CA ALA A 33 16.86 7.19 3.63
C ALA A 33 17.42 5.78 3.47
N LEU A 34 16.65 4.74 3.79
CA LEU A 34 17.03 3.34 3.53
C LEU A 34 17.08 3.05 2.02
N GLY A 35 16.22 3.67 1.24
CA GLY A 35 16.07 3.42 -0.20
C GLY A 35 14.99 2.38 -0.48
N VAL A 36 13.75 2.83 -0.63
CA VAL A 36 12.58 2.03 -1.02
C VAL A 36 12.03 2.52 -2.35
N SER A 37 11.33 1.66 -3.08
CA SER A 37 10.66 2.02 -4.34
C SER A 37 9.35 2.75 -4.08
N THR A 38 8.66 2.34 -3.02
CA THR A 38 7.29 2.77 -2.73
C THR A 38 7.10 2.91 -1.22
N LEU A 39 6.52 4.01 -0.78
CA LEU A 39 5.95 4.15 0.55
C LEU A 39 4.52 3.60 0.50
N GLU A 40 4.25 2.60 1.30
CA GLU A 40 2.89 2.14 1.51
C GLU A 40 2.33 2.81 2.76
N LEU A 41 1.08 3.24 2.70
CA LEU A 41 0.39 3.98 3.75
C LEU A 41 -1.13 3.81 3.70
N ASP A 42 -1.77 3.94 4.86
CA ASP A 42 -3.22 3.82 5.04
C ASP A 42 -3.85 5.19 5.25
N VAL A 43 -5.08 5.40 4.76
CA VAL A 43 -5.78 6.67 4.98
C VAL A 43 -7.20 6.51 5.49
N HIS A 44 -7.59 7.49 6.31
CA HIS A 44 -8.96 7.77 6.73
C HIS A 44 -9.33 9.23 6.45
N LEU A 45 -10.61 9.57 6.62
CA LEU A 45 -11.09 10.95 6.55
C LEU A 45 -11.41 11.48 7.96
N THR A 46 -11.07 12.73 8.21
CA THR A 46 -11.51 13.47 9.41
C THR A 46 -12.96 13.97 9.28
N ALA A 47 -13.50 14.58 10.33
CA ALA A 47 -14.81 15.24 10.28
C ALA A 47 -14.88 16.39 9.25
N GLU A 48 -13.71 16.99 8.95
CA GLU A 48 -13.56 18.09 7.99
C GLU A 48 -13.15 17.60 6.58
N ASP A 49 -13.17 16.25 6.37
CA ASP A 49 -12.78 15.59 5.12
C ASP A 49 -11.26 15.72 4.77
N ASP A 50 -10.41 16.07 5.75
CA ASP A 50 -8.96 15.96 5.57
C ASP A 50 -8.57 14.48 5.43
N VAL A 51 -7.64 14.19 4.51
CA VAL A 51 -7.07 12.84 4.34
C VAL A 51 -5.92 12.67 5.33
N VAL A 52 -6.17 11.88 6.38
CA VAL A 52 -5.21 11.59 7.46
C VAL A 52 -4.59 10.20 7.26
N VAL A 53 -3.29 10.09 7.54
CA VAL A 53 -2.55 8.83 7.42
C VAL A 53 -2.61 8.07 8.74
N ALA A 54 -3.33 6.96 8.76
CA ALA A 54 -3.52 6.09 9.92
C ALA A 54 -4.06 4.73 9.48
N HIS A 55 -3.67 3.65 10.16
CA HIS A 55 -4.23 2.31 9.90
C HIS A 55 -5.59 2.12 10.57
N ASP A 56 -5.68 2.41 11.85
CA ASP A 56 -6.90 2.18 12.61
C ASP A 56 -7.90 3.32 12.44
N PRO A 57 -9.20 3.04 12.39
CA PRO A 57 -10.24 4.06 12.28
C PRO A 57 -10.41 4.87 13.56
N MET A 58 -9.73 4.51 14.64
CA MET A 58 -9.81 5.13 15.95
C MET A 58 -8.43 5.57 16.45
N VAL A 59 -8.40 6.65 17.19
CA VAL A 59 -7.22 7.07 17.95
C VAL A 59 -7.14 6.33 19.29
N ALA A 60 -6.02 6.46 20.01
CA ALA A 60 -5.72 5.67 21.21
C ALA A 60 -6.76 5.79 22.36
N ASP A 61 -7.52 6.88 22.41
CA ASP A 61 -8.60 7.09 23.39
C ASP A 61 -9.97 6.59 22.90
N ALA A 62 -9.98 5.76 21.84
CA ALA A 62 -11.16 5.13 21.24
C ALA A 62 -12.15 6.10 20.57
N ARG A 63 -11.76 7.33 20.26
CA ARG A 63 -12.55 8.22 19.40
C ARG A 63 -12.32 7.90 17.92
N ARG A 64 -13.37 7.95 17.13
CA ARG A 64 -13.26 7.70 15.68
C ARG A 64 -12.61 8.88 14.97
N ILE A 65 -11.64 8.63 14.10
CA ILE A 65 -10.99 9.65 13.27
C ILE A 65 -12.03 10.45 12.47
N ARG A 66 -13.08 9.80 11.97
CA ARG A 66 -14.14 10.41 11.17
C ARG A 66 -14.99 11.42 11.95
N GLU A 67 -14.93 11.40 13.28
CA GLU A 67 -15.67 12.31 14.17
C GLU A 67 -14.76 13.44 14.73
N LEU A 68 -13.47 13.42 14.40
CA LEU A 68 -12.46 14.36 14.89
C LEU A 68 -12.09 15.39 13.83
N THR A 69 -11.87 16.64 14.25
CA THR A 69 -11.24 17.66 13.43
C THR A 69 -9.72 17.46 13.41
N ARG A 70 -9.01 18.14 12.52
CA ARG A 70 -7.54 18.11 12.52
C ARG A 70 -6.95 18.55 13.87
N ALA A 71 -7.56 19.49 14.54
CA ALA A 71 -7.10 20.00 15.84
C ALA A 71 -7.22 18.96 16.96
N ASP A 72 -8.14 18.01 16.84
CA ASP A 72 -8.38 16.96 17.84
C ASP A 72 -7.51 15.73 17.65
N LEU A 73 -6.84 15.60 16.48
CA LEU A 73 -5.99 14.46 16.18
C LEU A 73 -4.63 14.55 16.88
N PRO A 74 -4.06 13.40 17.29
CA PRO A 74 -2.67 13.33 17.71
C PRO A 74 -1.72 13.96 16.66
N PRO A 75 -0.74 14.78 17.07
CA PRO A 75 0.20 15.41 16.14
C PRO A 75 1.09 14.41 15.38
N THR A 76 1.16 13.17 15.87
CA THR A 76 1.90 12.06 15.24
C THR A 76 1.21 11.50 14.00
N LEU A 77 -0.10 11.72 13.82
CA LEU A 77 -0.84 11.31 12.63
C LEU A 77 -0.72 12.40 11.56
N PRO A 78 0.05 12.17 10.48
CA PRO A 78 0.21 13.17 9.44
C PRO A 78 -1.01 13.21 8.51
N LEU A 79 -1.20 14.32 7.85
CA LEU A 79 -2.07 14.42 6.68
C LEU A 79 -1.31 14.02 5.41
N LEU A 80 -2.02 13.56 4.39
CA LEU A 80 -1.42 13.14 3.11
C LEU A 80 -0.55 14.26 2.49
N ARG A 81 -0.97 15.53 2.56
CA ARG A 81 -0.17 16.67 2.09
C ARG A 81 1.19 16.83 2.80
N GLN A 82 1.32 16.34 4.03
CA GLN A 82 2.60 16.37 4.74
C GLN A 82 3.56 15.28 4.24
N VAL A 83 3.00 14.13 3.77
CA VAL A 83 3.79 13.11 3.08
C VAL A 83 4.27 13.63 1.73
N ALA A 84 3.42 14.34 0.98
CA ALA A 84 3.82 15.02 -0.26
C ALA A 84 4.98 15.98 -0.01
N ALA A 85 4.85 16.86 0.98
CA ALA A 85 5.89 17.82 1.34
C ALA A 85 7.22 17.13 1.75
N LEU A 86 7.15 15.99 2.46
CA LEU A 86 8.33 15.19 2.81
C LEU A 86 9.04 14.63 1.57
N LEU A 87 8.28 14.13 0.59
CA LEU A 87 8.84 13.61 -0.66
C LEU A 87 9.57 14.71 -1.43
N ASP A 88 8.96 15.89 -1.52
CA ASP A 88 9.55 17.07 -2.17
C ASP A 88 10.82 17.56 -1.43
N GLU A 89 10.77 17.67 -0.08
CA GLU A 89 11.92 18.04 0.76
C GLU A 89 13.13 17.11 0.54
N ARG A 90 12.85 15.83 0.28
CA ARG A 90 13.90 14.82 0.07
C ARG A 90 14.34 14.70 -1.38
N GLY A 91 13.72 15.39 -2.32
CA GLY A 91 13.94 15.20 -3.77
C GLY A 91 13.68 13.76 -4.20
N ALA A 92 12.70 13.12 -3.57
CA ALA A 92 12.37 11.72 -3.76
C ALA A 92 11.38 11.50 -4.93
N ASP A 93 11.58 12.18 -6.06
CA ASP A 93 10.70 12.14 -7.23
C ASP A 93 10.42 10.73 -7.76
N PRO A 94 11.39 9.79 -7.79
CA PRO A 94 11.15 8.43 -8.28
C PRO A 94 10.37 7.55 -7.30
N VAL A 95 10.25 7.94 -6.02
CA VAL A 95 9.56 7.12 -5.02
C VAL A 95 8.06 7.24 -5.20
N ARG A 96 7.38 6.10 -5.25
CA ARG A 96 5.93 6.01 -5.40
C ARG A 96 5.22 5.95 -4.06
N ILE A 97 3.91 6.11 -4.11
CA ILE A 97 2.99 5.87 -2.99
C ILE A 97 2.07 4.73 -3.36
N ASN A 98 1.89 3.76 -2.48
CA ASN A 98 0.79 2.81 -2.51
C ASN A 98 -0.16 3.15 -1.36
N LEU A 99 -1.31 3.74 -1.67
CA LEU A 99 -2.24 4.31 -0.70
C LEU A 99 -3.43 3.38 -0.51
N GLU A 100 -3.58 2.84 0.72
CA GLU A 100 -4.77 2.07 1.06
C GLU A 100 -5.91 2.98 1.52
N ILE A 101 -7.04 2.91 0.81
CA ILE A 101 -8.30 3.49 1.29
C ILE A 101 -8.92 2.52 2.29
N LYS A 102 -8.92 2.88 3.58
CA LYS A 102 -9.41 2.04 4.69
C LYS A 102 -10.94 2.08 4.78
N TYR A 103 -11.61 1.74 3.68
CA TYR A 103 -13.05 1.60 3.66
C TYR A 103 -13.45 0.25 4.26
N ASP A 104 -14.37 0.28 5.24
CA ASP A 104 -14.94 -0.93 5.83
C ASP A 104 -16.39 -1.12 5.37
N ALA A 105 -16.61 -2.12 4.51
CA ALA A 105 -17.93 -2.46 4.01
C ALA A 105 -18.90 -2.97 5.10
N LEU A 106 -18.36 -3.36 6.27
CA LEU A 106 -19.12 -3.84 7.43
C LEU A 106 -19.38 -2.74 8.47
N ASP A 107 -18.80 -1.54 8.30
CA ASP A 107 -19.06 -0.43 9.22
C ASP A 107 -20.50 0.06 9.12
N GLY A 108 -21.33 -0.32 10.10
CA GLY A 108 -22.73 0.08 10.20
C GLY A 108 -22.94 1.55 10.53
N SER A 109 -21.90 2.31 10.87
CA SER A 109 -22.01 3.74 11.22
C SER A 109 -22.40 4.59 10.02
N ARG A 110 -22.06 4.18 8.80
CA ARG A 110 -22.27 4.90 7.53
C ARG A 110 -21.75 6.35 7.54
N LEU A 111 -20.73 6.62 8.35
CA LEU A 111 -20.13 7.97 8.45
C LEU A 111 -19.44 8.40 7.16
N THR A 112 -19.08 7.44 6.30
CA THR A 112 -18.48 7.73 5.00
C THR A 112 -18.99 6.71 3.97
N THR A 113 -19.40 7.19 2.80
CA THR A 113 -19.73 6.33 1.66
C THR A 113 -18.48 6.10 0.80
N ARG A 114 -18.50 5.07 -0.08
CA ARG A 114 -17.43 4.81 -1.05
C ARG A 114 -17.17 6.04 -1.92
N GLU A 115 -18.24 6.64 -2.45
CA GLU A 115 -18.19 7.83 -3.31
C GLU A 115 -17.53 9.02 -2.61
N ALA A 116 -17.93 9.31 -1.38
CA ALA A 116 -17.39 10.42 -0.61
C ALA A 116 -15.90 10.20 -0.30
N PHE A 117 -15.52 8.99 0.11
CA PHE A 117 -14.13 8.66 0.42
C PHE A 117 -13.24 8.81 -0.83
N VAL A 118 -13.63 8.16 -1.93
CA VAL A 118 -12.88 8.23 -3.19
C VAL A 118 -12.75 9.68 -3.68
N ALA A 119 -13.85 10.44 -3.66
CA ALA A 119 -13.83 11.83 -4.12
C ALA A 119 -12.84 12.69 -3.33
N ARG A 120 -12.75 12.52 -2.00
CA ARG A 120 -11.82 13.27 -1.14
C ARG A 120 -10.37 12.86 -1.35
N VAL A 121 -10.09 11.55 -1.43
CA VAL A 121 -8.73 11.06 -1.69
C VAL A 121 -8.24 11.50 -3.07
N VAL A 122 -9.06 11.34 -4.11
CA VAL A 122 -8.68 11.76 -5.47
C VAL A 122 -8.46 13.26 -5.55
N MET A 123 -9.29 14.07 -4.89
CA MET A 123 -9.10 15.52 -4.82
C MET A 123 -7.78 15.87 -4.12
N ALA A 124 -7.47 15.27 -2.97
CA ALA A 124 -6.21 15.50 -2.27
C ALA A 124 -5.00 15.15 -3.14
N LEU A 125 -5.02 13.98 -3.80
CA LEU A 125 -3.95 13.57 -4.71
C LEU A 125 -3.75 14.53 -5.89
N ARG A 126 -4.82 15.11 -6.42
CA ARG A 126 -4.74 16.11 -7.49
C ARG A 126 -4.15 17.43 -6.99
N VAL A 127 -4.60 17.91 -5.85
CA VAL A 127 -4.12 19.17 -5.24
C VAL A 127 -2.64 19.07 -4.88
N ASP A 128 -2.22 17.94 -4.32
CA ASP A 128 -0.85 17.71 -3.88
C ASP A 128 0.08 17.21 -5.01
N GLY A 129 -0.41 17.11 -6.27
CA GLY A 129 0.40 16.70 -7.42
C GLY A 129 0.83 15.23 -7.40
N LEU A 130 0.17 14.37 -6.61
CA LEU A 130 0.58 13.00 -6.35
C LEU A 130 0.02 11.96 -7.33
N VAL A 131 -0.97 12.32 -8.19
CA VAL A 131 -1.67 11.36 -9.07
C VAL A 131 -0.69 10.52 -9.91
N GLY A 132 0.35 11.14 -10.46
CA GLY A 132 1.30 10.48 -11.38
C GLY A 132 2.23 9.46 -10.71
N ARG A 133 2.27 9.43 -9.36
CA ARG A 133 3.17 8.56 -8.58
C ARG A 133 2.45 7.70 -7.54
N THR A 134 1.11 7.71 -7.55
CA THR A 134 0.30 6.97 -6.57
C THR A 134 -0.44 5.83 -7.24
N SER A 135 -0.43 4.66 -6.60
CA SER A 135 -1.41 3.59 -6.78
C SER A 135 -2.37 3.58 -5.60
N ILE A 136 -3.61 3.20 -5.85
CA ILE A 136 -4.60 2.98 -4.80
C ILE A 136 -4.75 1.49 -4.56
N GLN A 137 -4.68 1.07 -3.30
CA GLN A 137 -5.04 -0.29 -2.91
C GLN A 137 -6.27 -0.29 -1.99
N CYS A 138 -7.05 -1.35 -2.06
CA CYS A 138 -8.22 -1.55 -1.20
C CYS A 138 -8.67 -3.01 -1.24
N PHE A 139 -9.30 -3.49 -0.15
CA PHE A 139 -10.04 -4.75 -0.16
C PHE A 139 -11.41 -4.62 -0.82
N ASP A 140 -11.95 -3.41 -0.87
CA ASP A 140 -13.27 -3.12 -1.42
C ASP A 140 -13.21 -2.86 -2.93
N TRP A 141 -13.82 -3.75 -3.70
CA TRP A 141 -13.86 -3.69 -5.16
C TRP A 141 -14.60 -2.46 -5.67
N GLY A 142 -15.68 -2.08 -4.98
CA GLY A 142 -16.48 -0.92 -5.34
C GLY A 142 -15.71 0.40 -5.15
N VAL A 143 -14.83 0.49 -4.15
CA VAL A 143 -13.90 1.61 -4.01
C VAL A 143 -12.97 1.69 -5.19
N LEU A 144 -12.33 0.57 -5.57
CA LEU A 144 -11.38 0.54 -6.70
C LEU A 144 -12.06 0.86 -8.04
N ALA A 145 -13.30 0.38 -8.27
CA ALA A 145 -14.06 0.73 -9.46
C ALA A 145 -14.27 2.25 -9.55
N ARG A 146 -14.74 2.87 -8.45
CA ARG A 146 -14.96 4.33 -8.39
C ARG A 146 -13.68 5.15 -8.53
N VAL A 147 -12.55 4.66 -8.04
CA VAL A 147 -11.24 5.29 -8.29
C VAL A 147 -10.97 5.34 -9.78
N GLY A 148 -11.21 4.24 -10.52
CA GLY A 148 -11.02 4.19 -11.96
C GLY A 148 -11.92 5.15 -12.73
N GLU A 149 -13.17 5.34 -12.28
CA GLU A 149 -14.09 6.31 -12.86
C GLU A 149 -13.68 7.75 -12.55
N ALA A 150 -13.28 8.03 -11.29
CA ALA A 150 -12.93 9.37 -10.85
C ALA A 150 -11.58 9.85 -11.38
N GLU A 151 -10.57 8.97 -11.47
CA GLU A 151 -9.22 9.29 -11.94
C GLU A 151 -8.57 8.08 -12.65
N PRO A 152 -8.80 7.91 -13.95
CA PRO A 152 -8.30 6.74 -14.71
C PRO A 152 -6.78 6.59 -14.76
N ARG A 153 -6.02 7.64 -14.39
CA ARG A 153 -4.54 7.58 -14.34
C ARG A 153 -4.00 6.89 -13.09
N LEU A 154 -4.83 6.72 -12.05
CA LEU A 154 -4.42 6.01 -10.85
C LEU A 154 -4.37 4.50 -11.11
N ALA A 155 -3.24 3.88 -10.84
CA ALA A 155 -3.13 2.43 -10.79
C ALA A 155 -3.99 1.90 -9.62
N ARG A 156 -4.63 0.74 -9.82
CA ARG A 156 -5.56 0.14 -8.86
C ARG A 156 -5.10 -1.25 -8.50
N ASN A 157 -4.75 -1.45 -7.25
CA ASN A 157 -4.20 -2.70 -6.71
C ASN A 157 -5.23 -3.35 -5.80
N LEU A 158 -5.71 -4.53 -6.15
CA LEU A 158 -6.68 -5.26 -5.35
C LEU A 158 -6.00 -5.99 -4.21
N LEU A 159 -6.28 -5.60 -2.95
CA LEU A 159 -5.89 -6.38 -1.78
C LEU A 159 -6.76 -7.63 -1.68
N VAL A 160 -6.13 -8.80 -1.54
CA VAL A 160 -6.82 -10.08 -1.56
C VAL A 160 -6.46 -10.93 -0.35
N SER A 161 -7.47 -11.40 0.36
CA SER A 161 -7.32 -12.53 1.27
C SER A 161 -8.60 -13.38 1.25
N PRO A 162 -8.54 -14.67 1.64
CA PRO A 162 -9.71 -15.54 1.67
C PRO A 162 -10.90 -14.94 2.43
N ARG A 163 -10.62 -14.20 3.52
CA ARG A 163 -11.65 -13.56 4.36
C ARG A 163 -12.56 -12.61 3.58
N TYR A 164 -11.99 -11.82 2.66
CA TYR A 164 -12.71 -10.78 1.91
C TYR A 164 -13.36 -11.32 0.63
N LEU A 165 -12.85 -12.45 0.12
CA LEU A 165 -13.41 -13.15 -1.03
C LEU A 165 -14.61 -14.03 -0.68
N GLN A 166 -14.88 -14.26 0.61
CA GLN A 166 -15.96 -15.15 1.03
C GLN A 166 -17.31 -14.55 0.65
N ALA A 167 -17.92 -15.12 -0.39
CA ALA A 167 -19.33 -15.00 -0.71
C ALA A 167 -20.04 -16.30 -0.31
N THR A 168 -21.25 -16.21 0.20
CA THR A 168 -22.12 -17.40 0.38
C THR A 168 -23.04 -17.53 -0.81
N ALA A 169 -23.66 -18.74 -1.00
CA ALA A 169 -24.65 -18.93 -2.04
C ALA A 169 -25.88 -18.00 -1.88
N GLU A 170 -26.07 -17.46 -0.67
CA GLU A 170 -27.24 -16.64 -0.29
C GLU A 170 -26.91 -15.14 -0.25
N ALA A 171 -25.61 -14.77 -0.14
CA ALA A 171 -25.21 -13.38 -0.12
C ALA A 171 -23.79 -13.21 -0.73
N PRO A 172 -23.62 -12.32 -1.71
CA PRO A 172 -22.31 -11.92 -2.18
C PRO A 172 -21.52 -11.23 -1.09
N SER A 173 -20.19 -11.25 -1.18
CA SER A 173 -19.34 -10.51 -0.25
C SER A 173 -19.70 -9.01 -0.26
N PRO A 174 -19.87 -8.37 0.90
CA PRO A 174 -20.17 -6.93 0.98
C PRO A 174 -19.05 -6.06 0.39
N TRP A 175 -17.83 -6.62 0.29
CA TRP A 175 -16.66 -5.97 -0.31
C TRP A 175 -16.73 -5.89 -1.82
N PHE A 176 -17.63 -6.65 -2.46
CA PHE A 176 -17.80 -6.61 -3.91
C PHE A 176 -18.68 -5.46 -4.40
N ASP A 177 -19.45 -4.83 -3.50
CA ASP A 177 -20.35 -3.71 -3.83
C ASP A 177 -21.32 -4.02 -5.00
N GLY A 178 -21.82 -5.24 -5.06
CA GLY A 178 -22.70 -5.70 -6.12
C GLY A 178 -22.02 -6.12 -7.42
N LEU A 179 -20.69 -6.04 -7.51
CA LEU A 179 -19.96 -6.60 -8.65
C LEU A 179 -20.08 -8.13 -8.66
N ALA A 180 -20.26 -8.67 -9.86
CA ALA A 180 -20.28 -10.12 -10.08
C ALA A 180 -18.85 -10.66 -10.12
N VAL A 181 -18.30 -10.99 -8.95
CA VAL A 181 -16.96 -11.56 -8.85
C VAL A 181 -17.03 -13.06 -9.13
N ASP A 182 -16.32 -13.50 -10.16
CA ASP A 182 -16.20 -14.90 -10.57
C ASP A 182 -15.42 -15.70 -9.51
N ALA A 183 -15.58 -17.03 -9.51
CA ALA A 183 -14.75 -17.95 -8.74
C ALA A 183 -13.24 -17.75 -9.04
N ASP A 184 -12.90 -17.37 -10.25
CA ASP A 184 -11.58 -16.85 -10.62
C ASP A 184 -11.56 -15.31 -10.48
N PHE A 185 -11.31 -14.83 -9.28
CA PHE A 185 -11.23 -13.40 -8.99
C PHE A 185 -10.16 -12.65 -9.81
N VAL A 186 -9.11 -13.36 -10.26
CA VAL A 186 -8.05 -12.79 -11.11
C VAL A 186 -8.63 -12.29 -12.43
N ARG A 187 -9.48 -13.11 -13.05
CA ARG A 187 -10.15 -12.75 -14.30
C ARG A 187 -11.08 -11.55 -14.13
N THR A 188 -11.82 -11.51 -13.03
CA THR A 188 -12.69 -10.37 -12.73
C THR A 188 -11.87 -9.12 -12.49
N ALA A 189 -10.77 -9.18 -11.71
CA ALA A 189 -9.89 -8.05 -11.47
C ALA A 189 -9.31 -7.47 -12.78
N ALA A 190 -8.91 -8.31 -13.71
CA ALA A 190 -8.44 -7.88 -15.02
C ALA A 190 -9.56 -7.23 -15.87
N ALA A 191 -10.78 -7.79 -15.85
CA ALA A 191 -11.93 -7.22 -16.54
C ALA A 191 -12.36 -5.85 -16.01
N GLU A 192 -12.23 -5.62 -14.69
CA GLU A 192 -12.43 -4.33 -14.04
C GLU A 192 -11.28 -3.34 -14.32
N GLY A 193 -10.24 -3.76 -15.04
CA GLY A 193 -9.09 -2.94 -15.40
C GLY A 193 -8.20 -2.60 -14.20
N PHE A 194 -8.12 -3.47 -13.20
CA PHE A 194 -7.14 -3.33 -12.14
C PHE A 194 -5.73 -3.58 -12.70
N THR A 195 -4.71 -3.05 -12.04
CA THR A 195 -3.32 -3.12 -12.52
C THR A 195 -2.50 -4.17 -11.80
N ALA A 196 -2.89 -4.50 -10.56
CA ALA A 196 -2.24 -5.50 -9.75
C ALA A 196 -3.22 -6.20 -8.81
N ILE A 197 -2.83 -7.37 -8.37
CA ILE A 197 -3.38 -8.02 -7.18
C ILE A 197 -2.29 -8.02 -6.09
N SER A 198 -2.71 -7.71 -4.86
CA SER A 198 -1.87 -7.81 -3.67
C SER A 198 -2.45 -8.87 -2.75
N PRO A 199 -2.08 -10.15 -2.92
CA PRO A 199 -2.59 -11.24 -2.10
C PRO A 199 -1.88 -11.28 -0.75
N VAL A 200 -2.60 -11.70 0.33
CA VAL A 200 -1.91 -12.19 1.52
C VAL A 200 -0.95 -13.31 1.11
N HIS A 201 0.28 -13.31 1.62
CA HIS A 201 1.26 -14.29 1.15
C HIS A 201 0.91 -15.73 1.55
N GLY A 202 0.29 -15.93 2.72
CA GLY A 202 -0.12 -17.26 3.21
C GLY A 202 -0.71 -17.22 4.61
N SER A 203 -0.92 -18.40 5.18
CA SER A 203 -1.44 -18.62 6.53
C SER A 203 -0.53 -19.58 7.30
N PRO A 204 -0.27 -19.38 8.62
CA PRO A 204 -0.69 -18.22 9.40
C PRO A 204 -0.06 -16.91 8.89
N TYR A 205 -0.70 -15.76 9.12
CA TYR A 205 -0.31 -14.45 8.58
C TYR A 205 1.13 -14.03 8.90
N LEU A 206 1.68 -14.45 10.03
CA LEU A 206 3.08 -14.23 10.42
C LEU A 206 3.98 -15.44 10.17
N GLY A 207 3.46 -16.47 9.51
CA GLY A 207 4.23 -17.65 9.12
C GLY A 207 5.11 -17.41 7.89
N GLY A 208 5.84 -18.43 7.50
CA GLY A 208 6.70 -18.37 6.33
C GLY A 208 7.06 -19.76 5.81
N VAL A 209 7.70 -19.83 4.64
CA VAL A 209 7.98 -21.09 3.91
C VAL A 209 8.79 -22.14 4.67
N ARG A 210 9.38 -21.78 5.81
CA ARG A 210 10.10 -22.70 6.69
C ARG A 210 9.21 -23.27 7.83
N ASP A 211 8.04 -22.69 8.02
CA ASP A 211 7.07 -23.18 8.98
C ASP A 211 6.31 -24.38 8.39
N PRO A 212 6.33 -25.57 9.01
CA PRO A 212 5.58 -26.72 8.53
C PRO A 212 4.04 -26.52 8.46
N ALA A 213 3.52 -25.54 9.18
CA ALA A 213 2.10 -25.18 9.17
C ALA A 213 1.77 -24.09 8.13
N TYR A 214 2.77 -23.61 7.40
CA TYR A 214 2.56 -22.55 6.42
C TYR A 214 1.85 -23.08 5.17
N GLU A 215 0.72 -22.46 4.89
CA GLU A 215 -0.06 -22.69 3.66
C GLU A 215 0.02 -21.44 2.78
N PRO A 216 0.71 -21.49 1.63
CA PRO A 216 0.83 -20.35 0.75
C PRO A 216 -0.52 -20.03 0.08
N PHE A 217 -0.88 -18.73 0.08
CA PHE A 217 -1.98 -18.23 -0.75
C PHE A 217 -1.45 -17.60 -2.04
N ALA A 218 -0.30 -16.90 -1.98
CA ALA A 218 0.42 -16.40 -3.15
C ALA A 218 1.25 -17.55 -3.77
N THR A 219 0.58 -18.44 -4.47
CA THR A 219 1.18 -19.62 -5.13
C THR A 219 1.71 -19.29 -6.53
N GLU A 220 2.56 -20.18 -7.08
CA GLU A 220 3.02 -20.10 -8.47
C GLU A 220 1.82 -20.04 -9.43
N ASP A 221 0.81 -20.92 -9.25
CA ASP A 221 -0.42 -20.90 -10.07
C ASP A 221 -1.14 -19.55 -10.03
N LEU A 222 -1.26 -18.92 -8.85
CA LEU A 222 -1.89 -17.61 -8.74
C LEU A 222 -1.10 -16.55 -9.50
N ILE A 223 0.24 -16.57 -9.38
CA ILE A 223 1.14 -15.63 -10.06
C ILE A 223 1.04 -15.80 -11.56
N ASP A 224 1.10 -17.03 -12.06
CA ASP A 224 1.01 -17.35 -13.49
C ASP A 224 -0.34 -16.91 -14.09
N ARG A 225 -1.44 -17.15 -13.38
CA ARG A 225 -2.78 -16.70 -13.83
C ARG A 225 -2.88 -15.17 -13.85
N ALA A 226 -2.31 -14.48 -12.86
CA ALA A 226 -2.27 -13.02 -12.83
C ALA A 226 -1.45 -12.46 -14.00
N HIS A 227 -0.27 -13.05 -14.27
CA HIS A 227 0.57 -12.66 -15.41
C HIS A 227 -0.13 -12.91 -16.75
N ALA A 228 -0.81 -14.04 -16.90
CA ALA A 228 -1.61 -14.33 -18.10
C ALA A 228 -2.74 -13.31 -18.32
N ALA A 229 -3.22 -12.70 -17.25
CA ALA A 229 -4.22 -11.64 -17.27
C ALA A 229 -3.62 -10.21 -17.29
N ASN A 230 -2.29 -10.07 -17.45
CA ASN A 230 -1.52 -8.81 -17.39
C ASN A 230 -1.67 -8.05 -16.08
N LEU A 231 -1.83 -8.74 -14.97
CA LEU A 231 -1.82 -8.17 -13.62
C LEU A 231 -0.46 -8.40 -12.97
N ALA A 232 0.07 -7.37 -12.31
CA ALA A 232 1.20 -7.53 -11.41
C ALA A 232 0.77 -8.22 -10.11
N VAL A 233 1.72 -8.89 -9.44
CA VAL A 233 1.47 -9.55 -8.15
C VAL A 233 2.40 -8.98 -7.10
N ILE A 234 1.81 -8.38 -6.04
CA ILE A 234 2.53 -7.68 -4.97
C ILE A 234 2.04 -8.21 -3.62
N PRO A 235 2.54 -9.37 -3.15
CA PRO A 235 2.10 -9.97 -1.89
C PRO A 235 2.36 -9.11 -0.65
N TYR A 236 1.47 -9.21 0.36
CA TYR A 236 1.55 -8.55 1.66
C TYR A 236 1.29 -9.53 2.82
N VAL A 237 1.64 -9.28 4.07
CA VAL A 237 2.81 -8.52 4.49
C VAL A 237 3.91 -9.54 4.72
N VAL A 238 5.03 -9.42 4.03
CA VAL A 238 6.07 -10.47 4.02
C VAL A 238 7.27 -9.98 4.80
N ASP A 239 7.52 -10.55 5.99
CA ASP A 239 8.57 -10.11 6.92
C ASP A 239 9.67 -11.14 7.15
N ASP A 240 9.56 -12.32 6.51
CA ASP A 240 10.50 -13.42 6.61
C ASP A 240 11.38 -13.53 5.36
N GLY A 241 12.70 -13.46 5.53
CA GLY A 241 13.67 -13.46 4.42
C GLY A 241 13.56 -14.68 3.48
N PRO A 242 13.44 -15.91 3.98
CA PRO A 242 13.18 -17.08 3.14
C PRO A 242 11.91 -16.97 2.30
N THR A 243 10.82 -16.46 2.85
CA THR A 243 9.55 -16.23 2.14
C THR A 243 9.68 -15.12 1.11
N MET A 244 10.34 -14.00 1.45
CA MET A 244 10.68 -12.95 0.50
C MET A 244 11.42 -13.50 -0.71
N ARG A 245 12.48 -14.27 -0.48
CA ARG A 245 13.29 -14.89 -1.55
C ARG A 245 12.45 -15.83 -2.40
N HIS A 246 11.60 -16.64 -1.79
CA HIS A 246 10.71 -17.55 -2.48
C HIS A 246 9.79 -16.80 -3.46
N LEU A 247 9.10 -15.76 -2.99
CA LEU A 247 8.17 -14.96 -3.80
C LEU A 247 8.87 -14.17 -4.91
N VAL A 248 10.08 -13.61 -4.63
CA VAL A 248 10.93 -12.98 -5.66
C VAL A 248 11.27 -13.96 -6.80
N ARG A 249 11.57 -15.21 -6.46
CA ARG A 249 11.90 -16.26 -7.44
C ARG A 249 10.68 -16.77 -8.19
N LEU A 250 9.51 -16.80 -7.56
CA LEU A 250 8.24 -17.13 -8.23
C LEU A 250 7.82 -16.06 -9.24
N GLY A 251 8.42 -14.86 -9.20
CA GLY A 251 8.17 -13.83 -10.21
C GLY A 251 7.26 -12.69 -9.73
N ALA A 252 7.02 -12.54 -8.43
CA ALA A 252 6.34 -11.36 -7.91
C ALA A 252 7.03 -10.07 -8.38
N GLU A 253 6.26 -9.02 -8.71
CA GLU A 253 6.78 -7.73 -9.16
C GLU A 253 7.21 -6.85 -8.00
N GLY A 254 6.68 -7.09 -6.80
CA GLY A 254 7.01 -6.37 -5.58
C GLY A 254 6.59 -7.13 -4.34
N LEU A 255 6.96 -6.60 -3.17
CA LEU A 255 6.51 -7.09 -1.86
C LEU A 255 6.21 -5.90 -0.94
N ILE A 256 5.12 -6.01 -0.19
CA ILE A 256 4.79 -5.10 0.92
C ILE A 256 5.32 -5.73 2.21
N THR A 257 6.18 -4.98 2.94
CA THR A 257 6.89 -5.53 4.12
C THR A 257 7.06 -4.51 5.23
N ASN A 258 6.97 -4.96 6.49
CA ASN A 258 7.37 -4.21 7.68
C ASN A 258 8.90 -4.12 7.83
N ARG A 259 9.64 -4.96 7.07
CA ARG A 259 11.09 -5.11 7.14
C ARG A 259 11.75 -4.77 5.79
N PRO A 260 11.64 -3.50 5.34
CA PRO A 260 12.24 -3.06 4.08
C PRO A 260 13.77 -3.23 4.05
N ASP A 261 14.45 -3.18 5.21
CA ASP A 261 15.85 -3.51 5.39
C ASP A 261 16.17 -4.95 4.95
N LEU A 262 15.39 -5.91 5.46
CA LEU A 262 15.55 -7.33 5.15
C LEU A 262 15.26 -7.64 3.67
N LEU A 263 14.18 -7.02 3.11
CA LEU A 263 13.86 -7.19 1.69
C LEU A 263 14.98 -6.62 0.80
N ARG A 264 15.58 -5.49 1.18
CA ARG A 264 16.71 -4.90 0.49
C ARG A 264 17.90 -5.86 0.44
N ASP A 265 18.21 -6.52 1.56
CA ASP A 265 19.27 -7.53 1.63
C ASP A 265 18.97 -8.76 0.76
N VAL A 266 17.72 -9.23 0.76
CA VAL A 266 17.27 -10.32 -0.12
C VAL A 266 17.42 -9.94 -1.59
N LEU A 267 16.99 -8.75 -1.99
CA LEU A 267 17.11 -8.28 -3.37
C LEU A 267 18.57 -8.17 -3.81
N ALA A 268 19.49 -7.71 -2.93
CA ALA A 268 20.91 -7.67 -3.22
C ALA A 268 21.47 -9.08 -3.45
N GLN A 269 21.07 -10.07 -2.63
CA GLN A 269 21.49 -11.48 -2.79
C GLN A 269 20.92 -12.14 -4.04
N GLU A 270 19.74 -11.69 -4.52
CA GLU A 270 19.10 -12.15 -5.76
C GLU A 270 19.54 -11.30 -6.99
N GLU A 271 20.60 -10.51 -6.84
CA GLU A 271 21.19 -9.67 -7.90
C GLU A 271 20.17 -8.73 -8.57
N ARG A 272 19.18 -8.25 -7.80
CA ARG A 272 18.20 -7.27 -8.26
C ARG A 272 18.70 -5.85 -8.04
N ALA A 273 18.35 -4.95 -8.96
CA ALA A 273 18.63 -3.54 -8.80
C ALA A 273 17.95 -2.99 -7.54
N LEU A 274 18.72 -2.28 -6.73
CA LEU A 274 18.21 -1.68 -5.49
C LEU A 274 17.71 -0.25 -5.75
N PRO A 275 16.60 0.17 -5.12
CA PRO A 275 16.14 1.54 -5.21
C PRO A 275 17.15 2.50 -4.55
N PRO A 276 17.26 3.76 -5.06
CA PRO A 276 18.14 4.76 -4.51
C PRO A 276 17.72 5.23 -3.11
N SER A 277 18.67 5.73 -2.34
CA SER A 277 18.44 6.33 -1.03
C SER A 277 18.24 7.85 -1.16
N PHE A 278 17.30 8.39 -0.38
CA PHE A 278 16.96 9.81 -0.28
C PHE A 278 17.13 10.30 1.17
N ALA A 279 18.36 10.27 1.67
CA ALA A 279 18.68 10.82 3.00
C ALA A 279 18.59 12.35 3.00
N ARG A 280 18.37 12.96 4.19
CA ARG A 280 18.51 14.41 4.33
C ARG A 280 19.91 14.85 3.88
N SER A 281 19.99 15.87 3.05
CA SER A 281 21.27 16.53 2.76
C SER A 281 21.78 17.17 4.04
N THR A 282 22.90 16.68 4.55
CA THR A 282 23.63 17.31 5.64
C THR A 282 24.49 18.45 5.09
N THR A 283 23.87 19.47 4.50
CA THR A 283 24.56 20.74 4.32
C THR A 283 24.62 21.40 5.68
N SER A 284 25.71 21.13 6.41
CA SER A 284 26.13 21.94 7.54
C SER A 284 26.24 23.39 7.07
N ARG A 285 25.37 24.28 7.57
CA ARG A 285 25.74 25.69 7.63
C ARG A 285 27.00 25.76 8.48
N GLY A 286 28.13 26.02 7.82
CA GLY A 286 29.33 26.39 8.52
C GLY A 286 29.07 27.61 9.41
N PRO A 287 29.79 27.76 10.50
CA PRO A 287 29.62 28.92 11.33
C PRO A 287 29.94 30.17 10.48
N GLU A 288 28.98 31.12 10.43
CA GLU A 288 29.28 32.48 9.96
C GLU A 288 30.38 33.05 10.86
N GLU A 289 31.58 33.17 10.31
CA GLU A 289 32.66 33.95 10.90
C GLU A 289 32.18 35.42 10.93
N SER A 290 31.78 35.87 12.10
CA SER A 290 31.61 37.27 12.39
C SER A 290 32.99 37.93 12.45
N GLN A 291 33.26 38.78 11.46
CA GLN A 291 34.26 39.85 11.55
C GLN A 291 33.59 41.12 12.02
#